data_03171a7d17826baba8fb421db0e55467
#
_entry.id   03171a7d17826baba8fb421db0e55467
#
_cell.length_a   1.000
_cell.length_b   1.000
_cell.length_c   1.000
_cell.angle_alpha   90.00
_cell.angle_beta   90.00
_cell.angle_gamma   90.00
#
_symmetry.space_group_name_H-M   'P 1'
#
loop_
_entity.id
_entity.type
_entity.pdbx_description
1 polymer ?
#
loop_
_entity_poly.entity_id
_entity_poly.type
_entity_poly.pdbx_seq_one_letter_code
_entity_poly.pdbx_strand_id
1 'polypeptide(L)'
;MKNLILTTAALAVTAGMAMADGHAVVRMGTEGAYPPYNFINDAGEVDGFERELGDELCLRAELTCEWVTNEWDSIIPNLVSGNYDTIIAGMSITDERDEVIDFTQNYTQPDPSSYLVASADADITGGVIAAQTGTIQASFVAASGATLVEFATPEETVAAVKNGEADAVLADNAYLAPIAEEYSDLQLLDQKELIGGGVGMGLRESDGELKGKFDAAIQSMKDDGTLNALIAKWEVGEQF
;
A
#
# COMPACT_ATOMS: atom_id res chain seq x y z
N MET A 1 -36.26 4.13 80.34
CA MET A 1 -36.54 3.89 78.92
C MET A 1 -35.58 4.78 78.17
N LYS A 2 -34.47 4.23 77.65
CA LYS A 2 -33.44 4.97 76.93
C LYS A 2 -33.58 4.67 75.46
N ASN A 3 -33.92 5.66 74.68
CA ASN A 3 -33.99 5.54 73.21
C ASN A 3 -32.59 5.68 72.63
N LEU A 4 -32.11 4.61 71.97
CA LEU A 4 -30.89 4.56 71.23
C LEU A 4 -31.18 4.94 69.79
N ILE A 5 -30.71 6.09 69.33
CA ILE A 5 -30.81 6.55 67.93
C ILE A 5 -29.57 6.01 67.22
N LEU A 6 -29.75 5.04 66.29
CA LEU A 6 -28.73 4.60 65.34
C LEU A 6 -28.70 5.58 64.16
N THR A 7 -27.64 6.30 64.00
CA THR A 7 -27.33 7.09 62.80
C THR A 7 -26.53 6.22 61.84
N THR A 8 -27.14 5.79 60.73
CA THR A 8 -26.48 5.13 59.62
C THR A 8 -25.82 6.19 58.70
N ALA A 9 -24.52 6.21 58.71
CA ALA A 9 -23.76 7.00 57.73
C ALA A 9 -23.68 6.23 56.42
N ALA A 10 -24.30 6.74 55.34
CA ALA A 10 -24.16 6.22 54.00
C ALA A 10 -22.85 6.77 53.38
N LEU A 11 -21.86 5.89 53.21
CA LEU A 11 -20.70 6.18 52.36
C LEU A 11 -21.14 6.11 50.87
N ALA A 12 -21.21 7.26 50.23
CA ALA A 12 -21.32 7.33 48.77
C ALA A 12 -19.94 7.03 48.16
N VAL A 13 -19.76 5.84 47.63
CA VAL A 13 -18.61 5.47 46.79
C VAL A 13 -18.88 6.03 45.41
N THR A 14 -18.30 7.18 45.07
CA THR A 14 -18.22 7.65 43.69
C THR A 14 -17.21 6.78 42.93
N ALA A 15 -17.72 5.77 42.22
CA ALA A 15 -16.92 5.08 41.21
C ALA A 15 -16.60 6.08 40.11
N GLY A 16 -15.40 6.65 40.14
CA GLY A 16 -14.85 7.37 38.99
C GLY A 16 -14.74 6.41 37.82
N MET A 17 -15.61 6.57 36.82
CA MET A 17 -15.35 5.95 35.50
C MET A 17 -14.07 6.59 34.97
N ALA A 18 -12.96 5.87 35.02
CA ALA A 18 -11.82 6.15 34.20
C ALA A 18 -12.30 5.91 32.76
N MET A 19 -12.60 6.99 32.04
CA MET A 19 -12.65 6.96 30.59
C MET A 19 -11.21 6.62 30.19
N ALA A 20 -10.96 5.38 29.83
CA ALA A 20 -9.84 5.06 28.99
C ALA A 20 -10.15 5.75 27.66
N ASP A 21 -9.41 6.80 27.33
CA ASP A 21 -9.32 7.33 25.97
C ASP A 21 -8.67 6.23 25.10
N GLY A 22 -9.45 5.19 24.81
CA GLY A 22 -9.09 4.17 23.85
C GLY A 22 -9.35 4.77 22.47
N HIS A 23 -8.40 5.54 21.94
CA HIS A 23 -8.41 5.75 20.51
C HIS A 23 -8.35 4.38 19.87
N ALA A 24 -9.34 4.06 19.03
CA ALA A 24 -9.32 2.81 18.29
C ALA A 24 -8.01 2.77 17.48
N VAL A 25 -7.28 1.66 17.57
CA VAL A 25 -6.05 1.46 16.79
C VAL A 25 -6.43 1.38 15.33
N VAL A 26 -5.79 2.17 14.47
CA VAL A 26 -5.96 2.12 13.02
C VAL A 26 -5.09 1.00 12.47
N ARG A 27 -5.70 0.03 11.83
CA ARG A 27 -5.03 -1.11 11.20
C ARG A 27 -4.70 -0.76 9.76
N MET A 28 -3.43 -0.80 9.42
CA MET A 28 -2.89 -0.43 8.12
C MET A 28 -2.55 -1.71 7.34
N GLY A 29 -3.37 -2.03 6.33
CA GLY A 29 -3.20 -3.19 5.48
C GLY A 29 -2.14 -2.95 4.41
N THR A 30 -1.19 -3.88 4.27
CA THR A 30 -0.15 -3.86 3.24
C THR A 30 0.10 -5.26 2.70
N GLU A 31 0.72 -5.38 1.51
CA GLU A 31 1.09 -6.69 0.98
C GLU A 31 2.36 -7.24 1.65
N GLY A 32 3.37 -6.40 1.82
CA GLY A 32 4.66 -6.82 2.38
C GLY A 32 5.53 -7.64 1.41
N ALA A 33 5.29 -7.52 0.10
CA ALA A 33 5.98 -8.27 -0.95
C ALA A 33 6.42 -7.41 -2.15
N TYR A 34 6.39 -6.08 -2.03
CA TYR A 34 6.63 -5.14 -3.13
C TYR A 34 7.72 -4.10 -2.79
N PRO A 35 9.01 -4.52 -2.65
CA PRO A 35 10.10 -3.56 -2.41
C PRO A 35 10.27 -2.62 -3.63
N PRO A 36 10.64 -1.34 -3.45
CA PRO A 36 11.00 -0.71 -2.17
C PRO A 36 9.80 -0.13 -1.42
N TYR A 37 8.57 -0.26 -1.94
CA TYR A 37 7.37 0.29 -1.31
C TYR A 37 7.09 -0.35 0.04
N ASN A 38 6.90 -1.67 0.07
CA ASN A 38 6.62 -2.44 1.28
C ASN A 38 7.18 -3.86 1.15
N PHE A 39 7.82 -4.36 2.18
CA PHE A 39 8.36 -5.72 2.24
C PHE A 39 8.50 -6.19 3.70
N ILE A 40 8.70 -7.49 3.88
CA ILE A 40 8.99 -8.05 5.20
C ILE A 40 10.51 -8.16 5.35
N ASN A 41 11.05 -7.50 6.38
CA ASN A 41 12.48 -7.51 6.66
C ASN A 41 12.93 -8.80 7.38
N ASP A 42 14.23 -8.96 7.62
CA ASP A 42 14.81 -10.13 8.29
C ASP A 42 14.30 -10.35 9.72
N ALA A 43 13.72 -9.33 10.36
CA ALA A 43 13.09 -9.45 11.68
C ALA A 43 11.62 -9.93 11.60
N GLY A 44 11.07 -10.08 10.39
CA GLY A 44 9.67 -10.44 10.15
C GLY A 44 8.71 -9.27 10.30
N GLU A 45 9.20 -8.04 10.20
CA GLU A 45 8.41 -6.82 10.31
C GLU A 45 8.23 -6.16 8.94
N VAL A 46 7.10 -5.46 8.76
CA VAL A 46 6.87 -4.61 7.58
C VAL A 46 7.90 -3.50 7.55
N ASP A 47 8.54 -3.30 6.40
CA ASP A 47 9.56 -2.28 6.16
C ASP A 47 9.37 -1.67 4.75
N GLY A 48 10.11 -0.61 4.43
CA GLY A 48 10.09 0.06 3.13
C GLY A 48 9.59 1.50 3.20
N PHE A 49 9.43 2.09 2.01
CA PHE A 49 8.93 3.46 1.85
C PHE A 49 7.62 3.68 2.57
N GLU A 50 6.65 2.80 2.38
CA GLU A 50 5.31 2.94 2.91
C GLU A 50 5.25 2.68 4.42
N ARG A 51 6.18 1.90 4.97
CA ARG A 51 6.31 1.75 6.41
C ARG A 51 6.72 3.08 7.06
N GLU A 52 7.74 3.73 6.55
CA GLU A 52 8.18 5.03 7.08
C GLU A 52 7.13 6.12 6.85
N LEU A 53 6.52 6.13 5.65
CA LEU A 53 5.44 7.05 5.33
C LEU A 53 4.25 6.88 6.29
N GLY A 54 3.77 5.66 6.46
CA GLY A 54 2.60 5.34 7.28
C GLY A 54 2.82 5.67 8.75
N ASP A 55 4.00 5.37 9.29
CA ASP A 55 4.35 5.72 10.67
C ASP A 55 4.35 7.26 10.87
N GLU A 56 4.89 8.03 9.92
CA GLU A 56 4.87 9.50 9.96
C GLU A 56 3.46 10.06 9.78
N LEU A 57 2.65 9.48 8.89
CA LEU A 57 1.25 9.87 8.71
C LEU A 57 0.44 9.66 9.99
N CYS A 58 0.61 8.53 10.66
CA CYS A 58 -0.05 8.24 11.93
C CYS A 58 0.38 9.21 13.03
N LEU A 59 1.67 9.54 13.09
CA LEU A 59 2.20 10.53 14.04
C LEU A 59 1.56 11.91 13.82
N ARG A 60 1.51 12.40 12.58
CA ARG A 60 0.92 13.72 12.24
C ARG A 60 -0.59 13.75 12.42
N ALA A 61 -1.25 12.65 12.15
CA ALA A 61 -2.70 12.52 12.34
C ALA A 61 -3.11 12.28 13.81
N GLU A 62 -2.14 12.19 14.73
CA GLU A 62 -2.34 11.86 16.16
C GLU A 62 -3.10 10.53 16.35
N LEU A 63 -2.79 9.53 15.52
CA LEU A 63 -3.38 8.19 15.52
C LEU A 63 -2.40 7.16 16.10
N THR A 64 -2.95 6.12 16.71
CA THR A 64 -2.20 4.89 17.02
C THR A 64 -2.47 3.90 15.90
N CYS A 65 -1.41 3.42 15.24
CA CYS A 65 -1.53 2.52 14.11
C CYS A 65 -0.81 1.20 14.35
N GLU A 66 -1.28 0.14 13.69
CA GLU A 66 -0.62 -1.15 13.61
C GLU A 66 -0.64 -1.67 12.18
N TRP A 67 0.36 -2.47 11.80
CA TRP A 67 0.47 -3.02 10.47
C TRP A 67 -0.14 -4.42 10.39
N VAL A 68 -0.86 -4.66 9.29
CA VAL A 68 -1.49 -5.96 8.98
C VAL A 68 -1.10 -6.36 7.57
N THR A 69 -0.51 -7.54 7.41
CA THR A 69 -0.19 -8.07 6.08
C THR A 69 -1.37 -8.81 5.48
N ASN A 70 -1.56 -8.69 4.17
CA ASN A 70 -2.62 -9.34 3.40
C ASN A 70 -2.17 -9.59 1.97
N GLU A 71 -2.51 -10.74 1.42
CA GLU A 71 -2.28 -11.05 0.01
C GLU A 71 -2.96 -10.01 -0.89
N TRP A 72 -2.27 -9.61 -1.96
CA TRP A 72 -2.73 -8.53 -2.84
C TRP A 72 -4.12 -8.74 -3.43
N ASP A 73 -4.41 -9.93 -3.94
CA ASP A 73 -5.67 -10.27 -4.62
C ASP A 73 -6.92 -10.11 -3.73
N SER A 74 -6.75 -10.21 -2.43
CA SER A 74 -7.81 -10.07 -1.42
C SER A 74 -7.75 -8.75 -0.63
N ILE A 75 -6.84 -7.83 -0.98
CA ILE A 75 -6.59 -6.64 -0.17
C ILE A 75 -7.79 -5.68 -0.13
N ILE A 76 -8.42 -5.39 -1.27
CA ILE A 76 -9.64 -4.57 -1.31
C ILE A 76 -10.84 -5.26 -0.65
N PRO A 77 -11.18 -6.53 -0.98
CA PRO A 77 -12.23 -7.27 -0.28
C PRO A 77 -12.08 -7.30 1.25
N ASN A 78 -10.87 -7.46 1.74
CA ASN A 78 -10.59 -7.50 3.18
C ASN A 78 -10.68 -6.12 3.85
N LEU A 79 -10.35 -5.02 3.16
CA LEU A 79 -10.63 -3.66 3.62
C LEU A 79 -12.15 -3.45 3.76
N VAL A 80 -12.91 -3.75 2.72
CA VAL A 80 -14.39 -3.60 2.70
C VAL A 80 -15.04 -4.44 3.80
N SER A 81 -14.52 -5.64 4.08
CA SER A 81 -14.99 -6.52 5.15
C SER A 81 -14.57 -6.08 6.56
N GLY A 82 -13.74 -5.04 6.71
CA GLY A 82 -13.32 -4.50 8.00
C GLY A 82 -12.20 -5.28 8.68
N ASN A 83 -11.40 -6.06 7.94
CA ASN A 83 -10.25 -6.76 8.50
C ASN A 83 -9.12 -5.79 8.90
N TYR A 84 -9.05 -4.65 8.25
CA TYR A 84 -8.22 -3.47 8.59
C TYR A 84 -8.92 -2.18 8.16
N ASP A 85 -8.31 -1.03 8.35
CA ASP A 85 -8.98 0.26 8.25
C ASP A 85 -8.48 1.10 7.08
N THR A 86 -7.30 0.80 6.55
CA THR A 86 -6.74 1.44 5.35
C THR A 86 -5.80 0.49 4.63
N ILE A 87 -5.64 0.67 3.32
CA ILE A 87 -4.62 0.02 2.50
C ILE A 87 -3.49 1.02 2.24
N ILE A 88 -2.25 0.59 2.45
CA ILE A 88 -1.04 1.30 2.07
C ILE A 88 -0.06 0.25 1.49
N ALA A 89 -0.12 0.05 0.15
CA ALA A 89 0.45 -1.13 -0.51
C ALA A 89 0.81 -0.87 -1.99
N GLY A 90 1.41 0.27 -2.32
CA GLY A 90 1.73 0.61 -3.71
C GLY A 90 0.51 0.72 -4.62
N MET A 91 -0.68 0.94 -4.04
CA MET A 91 -1.94 0.88 -4.78
C MET A 91 -2.19 2.13 -5.60
N SER A 92 -2.11 2.02 -6.93
CA SER A 92 -2.46 3.08 -7.85
C SER A 92 -3.93 3.47 -7.72
N ILE A 93 -4.20 4.77 -7.69
CA ILE A 93 -5.54 5.35 -7.77
C ILE A 93 -6.07 5.12 -9.19
N THR A 94 -7.25 4.51 -9.31
CA THR A 94 -7.96 4.32 -10.58
C THR A 94 -9.46 4.50 -10.39
N ASP A 95 -10.16 4.92 -11.45
CA ASP A 95 -11.62 5.08 -11.42
C ASP A 95 -12.34 3.77 -11.05
N GLU A 96 -11.82 2.62 -11.52
CA GLU A 96 -12.40 1.30 -11.20
C GLU A 96 -12.32 0.96 -9.71
N ARG A 97 -11.18 1.27 -9.08
CA ARG A 97 -11.01 1.04 -7.64
C ARG A 97 -11.81 2.04 -6.81
N ASP A 98 -11.90 3.30 -7.28
CA ASP A 98 -12.64 4.38 -6.63
C ASP A 98 -14.17 4.15 -6.65
N GLU A 99 -14.68 3.24 -7.52
CA GLU A 99 -16.08 2.76 -7.45
C GLU A 99 -16.36 1.84 -6.25
N VAL A 100 -15.33 1.35 -5.56
CA VAL A 100 -15.45 0.34 -4.48
C VAL A 100 -14.91 0.84 -3.15
N ILE A 101 -13.85 1.66 -3.20
CA ILE A 101 -13.16 2.24 -2.04
C ILE A 101 -12.77 3.69 -2.34
N ASP A 102 -12.72 4.53 -1.31
CA ASP A 102 -12.17 5.88 -1.40
C ASP A 102 -10.63 5.86 -1.35
N PHE A 103 -10.01 6.88 -1.95
CA PHE A 103 -8.57 7.12 -1.85
C PHE A 103 -8.27 8.46 -1.17
N THR A 104 -7.15 8.53 -0.46
CA THR A 104 -6.52 9.81 -0.11
C THR A 104 -6.01 10.50 -1.37
N GLN A 105 -5.56 11.76 -1.24
CA GLN A 105 -4.67 12.30 -2.25
C GLN A 105 -3.45 11.39 -2.45
N ASN A 106 -2.87 11.41 -3.63
CA ASN A 106 -1.70 10.61 -3.93
C ASN A 106 -0.48 11.03 -3.09
N TYR A 107 0.31 10.05 -2.65
CA TYR A 107 1.59 10.25 -1.96
C TYR A 107 2.81 9.94 -2.84
N THR A 108 2.62 9.38 -4.05
CA THR A 108 3.61 9.42 -5.13
C THR A 108 2.97 10.00 -6.38
N GLN A 109 3.78 10.61 -7.24
CA GLN A 109 3.34 11.00 -8.57
C GLN A 109 3.05 9.75 -9.42
N PRO A 110 2.27 9.85 -10.51
CA PRO A 110 2.16 8.77 -11.48
C PRO A 110 3.56 8.36 -11.98
N ASP A 111 3.93 7.11 -11.73
CA ASP A 111 5.21 6.52 -12.17
C ASP A 111 4.91 5.50 -13.27
N PRO A 112 5.70 5.43 -14.37
CA PRO A 112 5.44 4.49 -15.43
C PRO A 112 5.72 3.05 -14.98
N SER A 113 4.92 2.11 -15.52
CA SER A 113 5.25 0.68 -15.53
C SER A 113 6.30 0.38 -16.59
N SER A 114 7.20 -0.54 -16.29
CA SER A 114 8.30 -0.97 -17.16
C SER A 114 8.18 -2.45 -17.53
N TYR A 115 8.78 -2.81 -18.64
CA TYR A 115 8.95 -4.21 -19.04
C TYR A 115 10.33 -4.71 -18.63
N LEU A 116 10.39 -5.76 -17.82
CA LEU A 116 11.62 -6.49 -17.51
C LEU A 116 11.67 -7.76 -18.35
N VAL A 117 12.77 -7.97 -19.05
CA VAL A 117 12.95 -9.06 -20.03
C VAL A 117 14.31 -9.74 -19.87
N ALA A 118 14.42 -11.00 -20.35
CA ALA A 118 15.68 -11.70 -20.48
C ALA A 118 16.40 -11.36 -21.81
N SER A 119 15.68 -10.91 -22.84
CA SER A 119 16.23 -10.53 -24.15
C SER A 119 15.67 -9.20 -24.62
N ALA A 120 16.53 -8.33 -25.17
CA ALA A 120 16.10 -7.05 -25.76
C ALA A 120 15.13 -7.22 -26.94
N ASP A 121 15.11 -8.40 -27.58
CA ASP A 121 14.25 -8.73 -28.72
C ASP A 121 12.91 -9.40 -28.26
N ALA A 122 12.57 -9.36 -26.95
CA ALA A 122 11.33 -9.91 -26.42
C ALA A 122 10.09 -9.29 -27.09
N ASP A 123 9.13 -10.11 -27.50
CA ASP A 123 7.89 -9.62 -28.11
C ASP A 123 6.89 -9.20 -27.03
N ILE A 124 6.84 -7.91 -26.74
CA ILE A 124 5.89 -7.34 -25.77
C ILE A 124 4.52 -7.00 -26.36
N THR A 125 4.31 -7.23 -27.66
CA THR A 125 3.06 -6.91 -28.36
C THR A 125 2.21 -8.14 -28.64
N GLY A 126 2.82 -9.28 -28.89
CA GLY A 126 2.15 -10.54 -29.18
C GLY A 126 2.64 -11.74 -28.34
N GLY A 127 3.68 -11.53 -27.55
CA GLY A 127 4.27 -12.53 -26.68
C GLY A 127 3.50 -12.75 -25.38
N VAL A 128 4.12 -13.48 -24.45
CA VAL A 128 3.56 -13.81 -23.14
C VAL A 128 4.09 -12.81 -22.10
N ILE A 129 3.19 -12.05 -21.49
CA ILE A 129 3.53 -11.04 -20.48
C ILE A 129 3.00 -11.46 -19.11
N ALA A 130 3.91 -11.58 -18.15
CA ALA A 130 3.57 -11.83 -16.75
C ALA A 130 3.17 -10.53 -16.04
N ALA A 131 2.14 -10.59 -15.23
CA ALA A 131 1.75 -9.52 -14.30
C ALA A 131 1.14 -10.13 -13.03
N GLN A 132 1.16 -9.38 -11.94
CA GLN A 132 0.49 -9.82 -10.74
C GLN A 132 -1.03 -9.67 -10.91
N THR A 133 -1.78 -10.67 -10.46
CA THR A 133 -3.25 -10.71 -10.52
C THR A 133 -3.87 -9.47 -9.88
N GLY A 134 -4.90 -8.89 -10.52
CA GLY A 134 -5.65 -7.75 -9.96
C GLY A 134 -4.89 -6.42 -9.96
N THR A 135 -3.77 -6.32 -10.70
CA THR A 135 -3.04 -5.07 -10.89
C THR A 135 -3.50 -4.30 -12.13
N ILE A 136 -3.17 -3.01 -12.17
CA ILE A 136 -3.41 -2.19 -13.37
C ILE A 136 -2.60 -2.70 -14.57
N GLN A 137 -1.44 -3.29 -14.32
CA GLN A 137 -0.57 -3.88 -15.33
C GLN A 137 -1.22 -5.13 -15.94
N ALA A 138 -1.81 -6.01 -15.13
CA ALA A 138 -2.57 -7.16 -15.64
C ALA A 138 -3.74 -6.71 -16.52
N SER A 139 -4.52 -5.71 -16.06
CA SER A 139 -5.62 -5.14 -16.85
C SER A 139 -5.15 -4.53 -18.17
N PHE A 140 -4.02 -3.82 -18.15
CA PHE A 140 -3.41 -3.24 -19.35
C PHE A 140 -2.99 -4.33 -20.36
N VAL A 141 -2.28 -5.37 -19.88
CA VAL A 141 -1.87 -6.49 -20.75
C VAL A 141 -3.08 -7.23 -21.32
N ALA A 142 -4.11 -7.49 -20.50
CA ALA A 142 -5.35 -8.14 -20.94
C ALA A 142 -6.07 -7.36 -22.05
N ALA A 143 -5.95 -6.03 -22.06
CA ALA A 143 -6.52 -5.15 -23.09
C ALA A 143 -5.61 -4.97 -24.31
N SER A 144 -4.37 -5.46 -24.27
CA SER A 144 -3.38 -5.39 -25.34
C SER A 144 -3.55 -6.55 -26.35
N GLY A 145 -2.62 -6.72 -27.25
CA GLY A 145 -2.55 -7.90 -28.14
C GLY A 145 -1.74 -9.06 -27.58
N ALA A 146 -1.07 -8.86 -26.43
CA ALA A 146 -0.22 -9.87 -25.81
C ALA A 146 -1.02 -10.93 -25.05
N THR A 147 -0.37 -12.05 -24.72
CA THR A 147 -0.93 -13.09 -23.89
C THR A 147 -0.59 -12.80 -22.43
N LEU A 148 -1.61 -12.51 -21.61
CA LEU A 148 -1.43 -12.33 -20.16
C LEU A 148 -1.26 -13.69 -19.48
N VAL A 149 -0.26 -13.77 -18.57
CA VAL A 149 -0.18 -14.80 -17.53
C VAL A 149 -0.11 -14.11 -16.18
N GLU A 150 -0.95 -14.55 -15.26
CA GLU A 150 -1.09 -13.92 -13.95
C GLU A 150 -0.48 -14.79 -12.86
N PHE A 151 0.15 -14.13 -11.88
CA PHE A 151 0.74 -14.76 -10.70
C PHE A 151 0.23 -14.07 -9.43
N ALA A 152 0.26 -14.80 -8.33
CA ALA A 152 -0.23 -14.27 -7.06
C ALA A 152 0.72 -13.20 -6.46
N THR A 153 2.03 -13.36 -6.66
CA THR A 153 3.05 -12.47 -6.10
C THR A 153 3.90 -11.80 -7.18
N PRO A 154 4.46 -10.61 -6.90
CA PRO A 154 5.40 -9.94 -7.83
C PRO A 154 6.65 -10.76 -8.11
N GLU A 155 7.18 -11.48 -7.11
CA GLU A 155 8.36 -12.33 -7.26
C GLU A 155 8.12 -13.46 -8.28
N GLU A 156 6.94 -14.09 -8.27
CA GLU A 156 6.58 -15.13 -9.23
C GLU A 156 6.55 -14.59 -10.66
N THR A 157 6.13 -13.33 -10.89
CA THR A 157 6.13 -12.73 -12.23
C THR A 157 7.54 -12.57 -12.78
N VAL A 158 8.49 -12.17 -11.96
CA VAL A 158 9.92 -12.07 -12.33
C VAL A 158 10.52 -13.46 -12.56
N ALA A 159 10.17 -14.44 -11.71
CA ALA A 159 10.61 -15.82 -11.87
C ALA A 159 10.13 -16.43 -13.19
N ALA A 160 8.93 -16.10 -13.65
CA ALA A 160 8.37 -16.57 -14.93
C ALA A 160 9.26 -16.13 -16.11
N VAL A 161 9.77 -14.89 -16.10
CA VAL A 161 10.70 -14.41 -17.14
C VAL A 161 12.06 -15.14 -17.04
N LYS A 162 12.61 -15.31 -15.84
CA LYS A 162 13.88 -16.02 -15.61
C LYS A 162 13.81 -17.48 -16.05
N ASN A 163 12.67 -18.12 -15.88
CA ASN A 163 12.42 -19.52 -16.25
C ASN A 163 12.03 -19.70 -17.73
N GLY A 164 11.79 -18.60 -18.48
CA GLY A 164 11.32 -18.64 -19.87
C GLY A 164 9.85 -19.04 -20.03
N GLU A 165 9.05 -18.86 -18.98
CA GLU A 165 7.59 -19.06 -18.99
C GLU A 165 6.86 -17.82 -19.52
N ALA A 166 7.49 -16.65 -19.43
CA ALA A 166 7.02 -15.38 -19.99
C ALA A 166 8.15 -14.66 -20.73
N ASP A 167 7.79 -13.91 -21.79
CA ASP A 167 8.74 -13.08 -22.55
C ASP A 167 9.11 -11.80 -21.78
N ALA A 168 8.18 -11.26 -21.01
CA ALA A 168 8.39 -10.10 -20.16
C ALA A 168 7.52 -10.13 -18.90
N VAL A 169 7.89 -9.35 -17.90
CA VAL A 169 6.98 -8.92 -16.82
C VAL A 169 6.71 -7.44 -16.97
N LEU A 170 5.46 -7.02 -16.72
CA LEU A 170 5.05 -5.62 -16.63
C LEU A 170 4.70 -5.30 -15.17
N ALA A 171 5.45 -4.37 -14.56
CA ALA A 171 5.21 -3.88 -13.19
C ALA A 171 5.74 -2.44 -13.06
N ASP A 172 5.57 -1.82 -11.88
CA ASP A 172 6.04 -0.47 -11.65
C ASP A 172 7.58 -0.39 -11.80
N ASN A 173 8.02 0.71 -12.40
CA ASN A 173 9.45 0.90 -12.66
C ASN A 173 10.28 0.86 -11.37
N ALA A 174 9.78 1.45 -10.29
CA ALA A 174 10.48 1.45 -9.00
C ALA A 174 10.68 0.03 -8.41
N TYR A 175 9.79 -0.93 -8.71
CA TYR A 175 9.95 -2.33 -8.33
C TYR A 175 10.95 -3.06 -9.24
N LEU A 176 10.88 -2.84 -10.55
CA LEU A 176 11.69 -3.61 -11.52
C LEU A 176 13.12 -3.09 -11.71
N ALA A 177 13.38 -1.80 -11.51
CA ALA A 177 14.69 -1.21 -11.75
C ALA A 177 15.80 -1.82 -10.84
N PRO A 178 15.60 -1.97 -9.52
CA PRO A 178 16.58 -2.64 -8.66
C PRO A 178 16.83 -4.11 -9.06
N ILE A 179 15.81 -4.81 -9.55
CA ILE A 179 15.90 -6.19 -10.01
C ILE A 179 16.78 -6.29 -11.26
N ALA A 180 16.60 -5.36 -12.22
CA ALA A 180 17.45 -5.30 -13.42
C ALA A 180 18.92 -4.96 -13.11
N GLU A 181 19.16 -4.21 -12.03
CA GLU A 181 20.53 -3.92 -11.56
C GLU A 181 21.17 -5.12 -10.86
N GLU A 182 20.38 -5.90 -10.12
CA GLU A 182 20.87 -7.07 -9.38
C GLU A 182 21.16 -8.26 -10.31
N TYR A 183 20.29 -8.50 -11.30
CA TYR A 183 20.36 -9.68 -12.18
C TYR A 183 20.87 -9.30 -13.57
N SER A 184 22.13 -9.64 -13.88
CA SER A 184 22.78 -9.32 -15.16
C SER A 184 22.19 -10.03 -16.39
N ASP A 185 21.33 -11.01 -16.20
CA ASP A 185 20.59 -11.75 -17.22
C ASP A 185 19.18 -11.16 -17.49
N LEU A 186 18.82 -10.11 -16.77
CA LEU A 186 17.59 -9.35 -16.97
C LEU A 186 17.89 -7.90 -17.34
N GLN A 187 16.99 -7.25 -18.06
CA GLN A 187 17.12 -5.85 -18.44
C GLN A 187 15.74 -5.20 -18.60
N LEU A 188 15.66 -3.89 -18.36
CA LEU A 188 14.50 -3.11 -18.69
C LEU A 188 14.52 -2.73 -20.16
N LEU A 189 13.35 -2.74 -20.80
CA LEU A 189 13.14 -2.10 -22.10
C LEU A 189 12.98 -0.59 -21.94
N ASP A 190 13.32 0.15 -23.03
CA ASP A 190 13.08 1.61 -23.08
C ASP A 190 11.60 1.96 -23.09
N GLN A 191 10.75 1.04 -23.58
CA GLN A 191 9.31 1.23 -23.61
C GLN A 191 8.75 1.18 -22.20
N LYS A 192 7.89 2.17 -21.89
CA LYS A 192 7.21 2.31 -20.61
C LYS A 192 5.74 2.64 -20.82
N GLU A 193 4.90 2.23 -19.88
CA GLU A 193 3.47 2.46 -19.92
C GLU A 193 3.04 3.33 -18.74
N LEU A 194 2.54 4.54 -19.00
CA LEU A 194 2.01 5.41 -17.97
C LEU A 194 0.54 5.04 -17.72
N ILE A 195 0.32 4.20 -16.73
CA ILE A 195 -1.00 3.72 -16.29
C ILE A 195 -1.21 4.02 -14.81
N GLY A 196 -2.45 4.38 -14.43
CA GLY A 196 -2.76 4.79 -13.06
C GLY A 196 -2.53 6.26 -12.75
N GLY A 197 -3.08 6.72 -11.65
CA GLY A 197 -3.13 8.13 -11.21
C GLY A 197 -2.13 8.52 -10.11
N GLY A 198 -1.09 7.74 -9.89
CA GLY A 198 -0.23 7.82 -8.70
C GLY A 198 -0.75 6.92 -7.58
N VAL A 199 0.03 6.79 -6.52
CA VAL A 199 -0.29 5.88 -5.40
C VAL A 199 -0.94 6.64 -4.26
N GLY A 200 -2.02 6.11 -3.70
CA GLY A 200 -2.76 6.66 -2.55
C GLY A 200 -3.14 5.60 -1.54
N MET A 201 -3.52 6.02 -0.34
CA MET A 201 -4.08 5.11 0.66
C MET A 201 -5.53 4.81 0.29
N GLY A 202 -5.91 3.52 0.30
CA GLY A 202 -7.29 3.08 0.15
C GLY A 202 -8.02 3.06 1.49
N LEU A 203 -9.28 3.52 1.52
CA LEU A 203 -10.15 3.49 2.70
C LEU A 203 -11.56 3.06 2.28
N ARG A 204 -12.39 2.61 3.24
CA ARG A 204 -13.82 2.41 2.95
C ARG A 204 -14.50 3.77 2.69
N GLU A 205 -15.47 3.81 1.81
CA GLU A 205 -16.27 5.03 1.54
C GLU A 205 -16.92 5.61 2.81
N SER A 206 -17.20 4.77 3.81
CA SER A 206 -17.76 5.20 5.11
C SER A 206 -16.77 5.95 6.00
N ASP A 207 -15.47 5.87 5.73
CA ASP A 207 -14.41 6.30 6.65
C ASP A 207 -13.84 7.68 6.30
N GLY A 208 -14.70 8.58 5.78
CA GLY A 208 -14.31 9.92 5.32
C GLY A 208 -13.63 10.79 6.38
N GLU A 209 -13.90 10.61 7.68
CA GLU A 209 -13.19 11.31 8.74
C GLU A 209 -11.72 10.84 8.83
N LEU A 210 -11.48 9.54 8.78
CA LEU A 210 -10.14 8.95 8.79
C LEU A 210 -9.36 9.37 7.54
N LYS A 211 -10.00 9.31 6.36
CA LYS A 211 -9.45 9.81 5.10
C LYS A 211 -9.01 11.26 5.22
N GLY A 212 -9.85 12.14 5.78
CA GLY A 212 -9.52 13.56 5.96
C GLY A 212 -8.31 13.79 6.87
N LYS A 213 -8.09 12.96 7.89
CA LYS A 213 -6.90 13.01 8.74
C LYS A 213 -5.63 12.64 7.97
N PHE A 214 -5.67 11.56 7.18
CA PHE A 214 -4.54 11.16 6.35
C PHE A 214 -4.28 12.16 5.22
N ASP A 215 -5.32 12.70 4.58
CA ASP A 215 -5.15 13.76 3.57
C ASP A 215 -4.44 15.00 4.14
N ALA A 216 -4.81 15.43 5.34
CA ALA A 216 -4.15 16.56 6.01
C ALA A 216 -2.69 16.23 6.36
N ALA A 217 -2.40 15.00 6.80
CA ALA A 217 -1.05 14.56 7.11
C ALA A 217 -0.18 14.48 5.84
N ILE A 218 -0.69 13.90 4.74
CA ILE A 218 0.00 13.86 3.45
C ILE A 218 0.30 15.27 2.96
N GLN A 219 -0.68 16.19 3.01
CA GLN A 219 -0.48 17.57 2.61
C GLN A 219 0.61 18.25 3.44
N SER A 220 0.59 18.05 4.76
CA SER A 220 1.63 18.57 5.64
C SER A 220 3.03 18.04 5.30
N MET A 221 3.16 16.77 4.91
CA MET A 221 4.43 16.18 4.47
C MET A 221 4.88 16.69 3.10
N LYS A 222 3.95 17.03 2.20
CA LYS A 222 4.25 17.72 0.93
C LYS A 222 4.75 19.14 1.19
N ASP A 223 4.08 19.88 2.07
CA ASP A 223 4.37 21.28 2.33
C ASP A 223 5.74 21.50 3.00
N ASP A 224 6.15 20.60 3.90
CA ASP A 224 7.44 20.71 4.60
C ASP A 224 8.58 19.92 3.94
N GLY A 225 8.30 19.20 2.86
CA GLY A 225 9.28 18.43 2.08
C GLY A 225 9.64 17.06 2.67
N THR A 226 9.01 16.63 3.78
CA THR A 226 9.27 15.31 4.38
C THR A 226 8.91 14.18 3.40
N LEU A 227 7.80 14.31 2.66
CA LEU A 227 7.41 13.33 1.66
C LEU A 227 8.46 13.21 0.54
N ASN A 228 8.93 14.34 0.02
CA ASN A 228 9.98 14.35 -1.00
C ASN A 228 11.29 13.73 -0.51
N ALA A 229 11.63 13.92 0.76
CA ALA A 229 12.81 13.27 1.36
C ALA A 229 12.66 11.74 1.41
N LEU A 230 11.46 11.22 1.72
CA LEU A 230 11.18 9.78 1.68
C LEU A 230 11.20 9.23 0.25
N ILE A 231 10.56 9.92 -0.70
CA ILE A 231 10.56 9.55 -2.12
C ILE A 231 12.00 9.44 -2.64
N ALA A 232 12.85 10.43 -2.33
CA ALA A 232 14.26 10.42 -2.74
C ALA A 232 15.07 9.32 -2.05
N LYS A 233 14.79 9.03 -0.77
CA LYS A 233 15.49 7.99 -0.01
C LYS A 233 15.23 6.60 -0.58
N TRP A 234 13.99 6.34 -0.97
CA TRP A 234 13.52 5.03 -1.42
C TRP A 234 13.44 4.89 -2.95
N GLU A 235 13.72 5.98 -3.69
CA GLU A 235 13.73 6.02 -5.16
C GLU A 235 12.40 5.56 -5.79
N VAL A 236 11.27 5.95 -5.17
CA VAL A 236 9.92 5.52 -5.57
C VAL A 236 9.22 6.48 -6.53
N GLY A 237 9.96 7.17 -7.38
CA GLY A 237 9.43 8.04 -8.43
C GLY A 237 9.79 9.51 -8.29
N GLU A 238 9.04 10.38 -8.96
CA GLU A 238 9.28 11.82 -8.99
C GLU A 238 8.76 12.50 -7.71
N GLN A 239 9.45 13.58 -7.29
CA GLN A 239 9.07 14.43 -6.17
C GLN A 239 7.90 15.37 -6.56
N PHE A 240 7.16 15.86 -5.56
CA PHE A 240 6.09 16.85 -5.71
C PHE A 240 6.64 18.26 -5.87
#